data_fb387dcd7762645d2e79f4c520a78e80
#
_entry.id   fb387dcd7762645d2e79f4c520a78e80
#
_cell.length_a   1.000
_cell.length_b   1.000
_cell.length_c   1.000
_cell.angle_alpha   90.00
_cell.angle_beta   90.00
_cell.angle_gamma   90.00
#
_symmetry.space_group_name_H-M   'P 1'
#
loop_
_entity.id
_entity.type
_entity.pdbx_description
1 polymer ?
#
loop_
_entity_poly.entity_id
_entity_poly.type
_entity_poly.pdbx_seq_one_letter_code
_entity_poly.pdbx_strand_id
1 'polypeptide(L)'
;SFAYDKTGINGDFYRLKFNTGIHTVKIKCQDEPFKITALLLKRVKETEKYSDVEKNYNGTEKYNGAPIIVEGESPVLRNDYSLTAKADNSDIKVTPNDSKHSVINYIGGENWAKPYQEIVWETQVPKDGFYAVDFFFKQNSIINGCAFRSLKIDGEIPFAEAKTIAFPYKTAWQNMRLKDENGNEALLRLTKGKHRISLSVTLGTVAEVYKSLQGITEKVGSMYLDVVMITGETPDSNRDYELYKQIPDYETRLEDIYDELSSLSAVLKSRSDINGELDAAVRNMMRAVKKMHDERYKSHMYLDTYYSYYQTLCSWLFDIKDMSLSLDKIVLSTPGRKCEVKSGGFFKAVWFTLKRLAASFTGDYTVNSINGKNDGIKIWVNWGRDQVKVLNALIGRSFSAKTGINVRVEQVNASLIQGIVSNNSPDLYLQLSRTEPVNLAMRGVLEDLSKFDGFNEVLKNFMDGAELPYRYNGGCYALPDTQSFSVMFCRDDILKQLKIEIPQTWVDFLDATSVVQRKNMNSFLPYTRITSATTVNVGVGGLSIFPTLLLQNGQGLYNKEENATLLASPISVKAFTYWTQFYTKYTLNPDVNFYQRFRTGTIPLGISGYANYLTFS
;
A
#
# COMPACT_ATOMS: atom_id res chain seq x y z
N SER A 1 -4.25 5.38 -21.52
CA SER A 1 -4.46 4.17 -20.72
C SER A 1 -5.95 3.84 -20.69
N PHE A 2 -6.29 2.57 -20.55
CA PHE A 2 -7.67 2.13 -20.35
C PHE A 2 -8.03 2.27 -18.87
N ALA A 3 -9.31 2.50 -18.57
CA ALA A 3 -9.81 2.44 -17.20
C ALA A 3 -9.94 0.97 -16.75
N TYR A 4 -9.37 0.65 -15.60
CA TYR A 4 -9.39 -0.68 -15.00
C TYR A 4 -10.22 -0.69 -13.72
N ASP A 5 -10.82 -1.83 -13.43
CA ASP A 5 -11.40 -2.08 -12.10
C ASP A 5 -10.27 -2.32 -11.08
N LYS A 6 -9.86 -1.26 -10.39
CA LYS A 6 -8.82 -1.32 -9.36
C LYS A 6 -9.22 -2.10 -8.11
N THR A 7 -10.50 -2.43 -7.95
CA THR A 7 -10.97 -3.25 -6.82
C THR A 7 -10.58 -4.72 -7.01
N GLY A 8 -10.32 -5.15 -8.24
CA GLY A 8 -10.00 -6.54 -8.59
C GLY A 8 -11.20 -7.48 -8.61
N ILE A 9 -12.43 -6.96 -8.38
CA ILE A 9 -13.65 -7.77 -8.32
C ILE A 9 -13.99 -8.33 -9.71
N ASN A 10 -13.93 -7.48 -10.74
CA ASN A 10 -14.31 -7.85 -12.10
C ASN A 10 -13.12 -8.27 -12.98
N GLY A 11 -11.93 -8.24 -12.46
CA GLY A 11 -10.70 -8.49 -13.21
C GLY A 11 -10.20 -7.23 -13.93
N ASP A 12 -10.11 -7.25 -15.27
CA ASP A 12 -9.42 -6.19 -16.02
C ASP A 12 -10.25 -4.92 -16.25
N PHE A 13 -11.55 -5.05 -16.57
CA PHE A 13 -12.40 -3.94 -16.98
C PHE A 13 -13.72 -3.89 -16.23
N TYR A 14 -14.31 -2.70 -16.16
CA TYR A 14 -15.65 -2.53 -15.61
C TYR A 14 -16.67 -3.30 -16.46
N ARG A 15 -17.57 -4.02 -15.82
CA ARG A 15 -18.64 -4.78 -16.46
C ARG A 15 -19.98 -4.12 -16.18
N LEU A 16 -20.71 -3.82 -17.24
CA LEU A 16 -22.04 -3.24 -17.18
C LEU A 16 -23.03 -4.22 -17.80
N LYS A 17 -24.16 -4.44 -17.13
CA LYS A 17 -25.25 -5.26 -17.67
C LYS A 17 -26.26 -4.34 -18.35
N PHE A 18 -26.47 -4.53 -19.64
CA PHE A 18 -27.51 -3.85 -20.40
C PHE A 18 -28.58 -4.86 -20.82
N ASN A 19 -29.85 -4.47 -20.70
CA ASN A 19 -30.95 -5.19 -21.31
C ASN A 19 -31.09 -4.72 -22.77
N THR A 20 -31.94 -5.39 -23.57
CA THR A 20 -32.23 -4.95 -24.94
C THR A 20 -32.93 -3.59 -24.91
N GLY A 21 -32.42 -2.60 -25.66
CA GLY A 21 -33.01 -1.28 -25.73
C GLY A 21 -31.97 -0.15 -25.80
N ILE A 22 -32.45 1.08 -25.73
CA ILE A 22 -31.62 2.28 -25.70
C ILE A 22 -31.18 2.54 -24.25
N HIS A 23 -29.89 2.72 -24.03
CA HIS A 23 -29.30 3.00 -22.73
C HIS A 23 -28.48 4.29 -22.77
N THR A 24 -28.56 5.05 -21.70
CA THR A 24 -27.74 6.24 -21.49
C THR A 24 -26.61 5.92 -20.51
N VAL A 25 -25.37 6.09 -20.93
CA VAL A 25 -24.20 5.99 -20.06
C VAL A 25 -23.80 7.39 -19.64
N LYS A 26 -23.88 7.69 -18.34
CA LYS A 26 -23.45 8.97 -17.76
C LYS A 26 -22.13 8.77 -17.04
N ILE A 27 -21.10 9.50 -17.46
CA ILE A 27 -19.81 9.53 -16.80
C ILE A 27 -19.69 10.89 -16.10
N LYS A 28 -19.50 10.85 -14.77
CA LYS A 28 -19.33 12.06 -13.94
C LYS A 28 -17.90 12.06 -13.39
N CYS A 29 -17.19 13.16 -13.62
CA CYS A 29 -15.95 13.45 -12.93
C CYS A 29 -16.29 13.89 -11.49
N GLN A 30 -15.69 13.25 -10.50
CA GLN A 30 -15.91 13.59 -9.08
C GLN A 30 -14.79 14.47 -8.52
N ASP A 31 -13.54 14.17 -8.85
CA ASP A 31 -12.38 14.79 -8.20
C ASP A 31 -11.46 15.50 -9.19
N GLU A 32 -10.79 14.79 -10.07
CA GLU A 32 -9.81 15.37 -10.98
C GLU A 32 -10.32 15.44 -12.43
N PRO A 33 -10.07 16.55 -13.16
CA PRO A 33 -10.46 16.64 -14.54
C PRO A 33 -9.69 15.63 -15.39
N PHE A 34 -10.40 14.85 -16.20
CA PHE A 34 -9.79 13.90 -17.13
C PHE A 34 -10.38 14.05 -18.52
N LYS A 35 -9.58 13.69 -19.52
CA LYS A 35 -9.98 13.72 -20.93
C LYS A 35 -10.31 12.31 -21.40
N ILE A 36 -11.54 12.12 -21.85
CA ILE A 36 -11.97 10.88 -22.50
C ILE A 36 -11.72 11.02 -23.99
N THR A 37 -10.89 10.16 -24.56
CA THR A 37 -10.61 10.13 -25.99
C THR A 37 -11.53 9.16 -26.73
N ALA A 38 -11.96 8.08 -26.06
CA ALA A 38 -12.88 7.10 -26.61
C ALA A 38 -13.58 6.33 -25.49
N LEU A 39 -14.82 5.90 -25.76
CA LEU A 39 -15.54 4.92 -24.94
C LEU A 39 -15.69 3.64 -25.78
N LEU A 40 -15.08 2.56 -25.34
CA LEU A 40 -15.12 1.28 -26.02
C LEU A 40 -15.99 0.30 -25.24
N LEU A 41 -17.15 -0.04 -25.78
CA LEU A 41 -18.02 -1.08 -25.25
C LEU A 41 -17.75 -2.38 -26.02
N LYS A 42 -17.29 -3.39 -25.32
CA LYS A 42 -17.07 -4.73 -25.88
C LYS A 42 -18.05 -5.71 -25.25
N ARG A 43 -18.59 -6.62 -26.07
CA ARG A 43 -19.31 -7.75 -25.52
C ARG A 43 -18.34 -8.61 -24.71
N VAL A 44 -18.72 -8.94 -23.47
CA VAL A 44 -17.95 -9.90 -22.67
C VAL A 44 -18.06 -11.26 -23.37
N LYS A 45 -16.93 -11.74 -23.91
CA LYS A 45 -16.82 -13.10 -24.40
C LYS A 45 -16.53 -13.99 -23.21
N GLU A 46 -17.37 -14.94 -22.93
CA GLU A 46 -17.06 -15.98 -21.95
C GLU A 46 -15.86 -16.77 -22.45
N THR A 47 -14.86 -16.91 -21.58
CA THR A 47 -13.69 -17.71 -21.88
C THR A 47 -14.06 -19.18 -21.77
N GLU A 48 -13.81 -19.94 -22.81
CA GLU A 48 -14.12 -21.38 -22.85
C GLU A 48 -13.28 -22.14 -21.81
N LYS A 49 -13.83 -23.21 -21.25
CA LYS A 49 -13.06 -24.11 -20.37
C LYS A 49 -11.96 -24.83 -21.15
N TYR A 50 -10.90 -25.22 -20.44
CA TYR A 50 -9.80 -25.95 -21.07
C TYR A 50 -10.28 -27.22 -21.79
N SER A 51 -11.19 -27.97 -21.16
CA SER A 51 -11.80 -29.18 -21.74
C SER A 51 -12.51 -28.97 -23.10
N ASP A 52 -13.02 -27.77 -23.37
CA ASP A 52 -13.65 -27.43 -24.64
C ASP A 52 -12.62 -26.90 -25.65
N VAL A 53 -11.64 -26.13 -25.19
CA VAL A 53 -10.53 -25.65 -26.01
C VAL A 53 -9.66 -26.84 -26.48
N GLU A 54 -9.42 -27.83 -25.62
CA GLU A 54 -8.62 -29.02 -25.94
C GLU A 54 -9.23 -29.85 -27.08
N LYS A 55 -10.56 -29.93 -27.18
CA LYS A 55 -11.25 -30.61 -28.30
C LYS A 55 -10.92 -30.03 -29.67
N ASN A 56 -10.57 -28.74 -29.70
CA ASN A 56 -10.20 -28.03 -30.92
C ASN A 56 -8.71 -28.20 -31.28
N TYR A 57 -7.95 -28.94 -30.49
CA TYR A 57 -6.50 -29.12 -30.63
C TYR A 57 -6.09 -30.24 -31.61
N ASN A 58 -6.92 -30.55 -32.57
CA ASN A 58 -6.64 -31.61 -33.55
C ASN A 58 -5.39 -31.31 -34.38
N GLY A 59 -4.46 -32.28 -34.45
CA GLY A 59 -3.32 -32.25 -35.33
C GLY A 59 -2.06 -31.48 -34.89
N THR A 60 -2.01 -30.96 -33.67
CA THR A 60 -0.83 -30.29 -33.13
C THR A 60 -0.02 -31.27 -32.26
N GLU A 61 1.31 -31.36 -32.50
CA GLU A 61 2.20 -32.24 -31.75
C GLU A 61 2.51 -31.66 -30.34
N LYS A 62 2.73 -32.57 -29.39
CA LYS A 62 3.28 -32.19 -28.08
C LYS A 62 4.74 -31.79 -28.23
N TYR A 63 5.11 -30.65 -27.65
CA TYR A 63 6.51 -30.25 -27.63
C TYR A 63 7.37 -31.32 -26.96
N ASN A 64 8.46 -31.65 -27.59
CA ASN A 64 9.45 -32.63 -27.10
C ASN A 64 10.86 -32.06 -27.27
N GLY A 65 11.21 -31.06 -26.49
CA GLY A 65 12.51 -30.40 -26.53
C GLY A 65 13.02 -30.02 -25.14
N ALA A 66 14.11 -29.27 -25.12
CA ALA A 66 14.63 -28.72 -23.87
C ALA A 66 13.64 -27.73 -23.24
N PRO A 67 13.50 -27.70 -21.91
CA PRO A 67 12.67 -26.72 -21.25
C PRO A 67 13.08 -25.28 -21.61
N ILE A 68 12.08 -24.42 -21.87
CA ILE A 68 12.27 -22.98 -22.10
C ILE A 68 12.06 -22.28 -20.77
N ILE A 69 13.10 -21.66 -20.27
CA ILE A 69 13.09 -20.96 -18.99
C ILE A 69 12.85 -19.47 -19.23
N VAL A 70 11.88 -18.92 -18.55
CA VAL A 70 11.56 -17.50 -18.52
C VAL A 70 11.85 -17.02 -17.10
N GLU A 71 12.97 -16.33 -16.93
CA GLU A 71 13.42 -15.85 -15.62
C GLU A 71 12.51 -14.74 -15.10
N GLY A 72 12.07 -14.87 -13.86
CA GLY A 72 11.11 -13.96 -13.25
C GLY A 72 11.65 -12.53 -13.13
N GLU A 73 12.93 -12.38 -12.80
CA GLU A 73 13.60 -11.09 -12.62
C GLU A 73 13.84 -10.33 -13.93
N SER A 74 13.55 -10.92 -15.09
CA SER A 74 13.79 -10.34 -16.41
C SER A 74 12.51 -9.98 -17.18
N PRO A 75 11.57 -9.21 -16.59
CA PRO A 75 10.37 -8.80 -17.29
C PRO A 75 10.65 -7.72 -18.35
N VAL A 76 9.86 -7.72 -19.44
CA VAL A 76 9.93 -6.68 -20.47
C VAL A 76 9.03 -5.49 -20.17
N LEU A 77 7.90 -5.70 -19.48
CA LEU A 77 6.98 -4.65 -19.08
C LEU A 77 6.44 -4.89 -17.67
N ARG A 78 6.22 -3.82 -16.96
CA ARG A 78 5.56 -3.78 -15.64
C ARG A 78 4.66 -2.56 -15.60
N ASN A 79 3.45 -2.71 -15.15
CA ASN A 79 2.50 -1.59 -15.09
C ASN A 79 2.57 -0.78 -13.77
N ASP A 80 3.40 -1.22 -12.82
CA ASP A 80 3.61 -0.55 -11.54
C ASP A 80 5.10 -0.47 -11.25
N TYR A 81 5.58 0.69 -10.82
CA TYR A 81 7.00 0.94 -10.52
C TYR A 81 7.49 0.17 -9.28
N SER A 82 6.58 -0.21 -8.37
CA SER A 82 6.90 -0.99 -7.18
C SER A 82 7.30 -2.45 -7.48
N LEU A 83 6.97 -2.94 -8.67
CA LEU A 83 7.28 -4.30 -9.13
C LEU A 83 8.77 -4.41 -9.47
N THR A 84 9.60 -4.62 -8.47
CA THR A 84 11.06 -4.71 -8.61
C THR A 84 11.55 -6.13 -8.47
N ALA A 85 12.59 -6.48 -9.22
CA ALA A 85 13.29 -7.73 -9.04
C ALA A 85 14.14 -7.69 -7.76
N LYS A 86 14.23 -8.81 -7.06
CA LYS A 86 14.86 -8.96 -5.74
C LYS A 86 15.77 -10.17 -5.72
N ALA A 87 16.56 -10.30 -4.65
CA ALA A 87 17.47 -11.42 -4.43
C ALA A 87 16.99 -12.28 -3.26
N ASP A 88 16.96 -13.60 -3.45
CA ASP A 88 16.80 -14.59 -2.37
C ASP A 88 17.90 -15.64 -2.49
N ASN A 89 18.82 -15.63 -1.53
CA ASN A 89 19.92 -16.61 -1.43
C ASN A 89 19.61 -17.68 -0.37
N SER A 90 18.39 -17.75 0.13
CA SER A 90 18.01 -18.68 1.19
C SER A 90 17.82 -20.12 0.70
N ASP A 91 17.46 -20.30 -0.57
CA ASP A 91 17.20 -21.61 -1.18
C ASP A 91 18.03 -21.79 -2.47
N ILE A 92 18.78 -22.88 -2.56
CA ILE A 92 19.60 -23.23 -3.74
C ILE A 92 18.77 -23.48 -5.01
N LYS A 93 17.46 -23.68 -4.87
CA LYS A 93 16.54 -23.92 -5.99
C LYS A 93 16.23 -22.67 -6.78
N VAL A 94 16.39 -21.50 -6.17
CA VAL A 94 16.18 -20.20 -6.84
C VAL A 94 17.39 -19.90 -7.71
N THR A 95 17.18 -19.52 -8.96
CA THR A 95 18.25 -19.31 -9.93
C THR A 95 18.09 -17.98 -10.66
N PRO A 96 19.21 -17.29 -10.97
CA PRO A 96 20.61 -17.59 -10.65
C PRO A 96 20.93 -17.53 -9.16
N ASN A 97 21.90 -18.30 -8.69
CA ASN A 97 22.27 -18.35 -7.28
C ASN A 97 23.80 -18.31 -7.13
N ASP A 98 24.27 -17.46 -6.22
CA ASP A 98 25.67 -17.35 -5.82
C ASP A 98 25.79 -17.42 -4.29
N SER A 99 26.74 -18.22 -3.80
CA SER A 99 26.96 -18.39 -2.36
C SER A 99 27.68 -17.22 -1.71
N LYS A 100 28.35 -16.36 -2.49
CA LYS A 100 29.14 -15.22 -2.01
C LYS A 100 28.48 -13.89 -2.27
N HIS A 101 27.74 -13.75 -3.36
CA HIS A 101 27.13 -12.49 -3.78
C HIS A 101 25.60 -12.59 -3.78
N SER A 102 24.96 -11.49 -3.48
CA SER A 102 23.51 -11.38 -3.61
C SER A 102 23.17 -11.13 -5.07
N VAL A 103 22.62 -12.13 -5.74
CA VAL A 103 22.20 -12.04 -7.15
C VAL A 103 20.71 -11.87 -7.22
N ILE A 104 20.24 -10.96 -8.05
CA ILE A 104 18.81 -10.78 -8.33
C ILE A 104 18.33 -12.03 -9.06
N ASN A 105 17.28 -12.69 -8.53
CA ASN A 105 16.82 -13.98 -9.00
C ASN A 105 15.33 -14.25 -8.85
N TYR A 106 14.54 -13.25 -8.43
CA TYR A 106 13.09 -13.36 -8.44
C TYR A 106 12.43 -11.98 -8.54
N ILE A 107 11.13 -11.95 -8.82
CA ILE A 107 10.33 -10.74 -8.86
C ILE A 107 9.12 -10.85 -7.92
N GLY A 108 8.65 -9.72 -7.40
CA GLY A 108 7.41 -9.62 -6.63
C GLY A 108 7.63 -9.61 -5.12
N GLY A 109 7.10 -10.60 -4.40
CA GLY A 109 6.93 -10.57 -2.96
C GLY A 109 5.78 -9.65 -2.55
N GLU A 110 5.93 -8.96 -1.43
CA GLU A 110 4.93 -8.01 -0.89
C GLU A 110 4.61 -6.85 -1.86
N ASN A 111 5.52 -6.53 -2.77
CA ASN A 111 5.30 -5.46 -3.74
C ASN A 111 4.41 -5.88 -4.91
N TRP A 112 4.18 -7.19 -5.10
CA TRP A 112 3.30 -7.73 -6.14
C TRP A 112 2.07 -8.38 -5.51
N ALA A 113 1.24 -7.55 -4.91
CA ALA A 113 0.14 -7.96 -4.05
C ALA A 113 -1.20 -7.33 -4.44
N LYS A 114 -1.16 -6.15 -5.07
CA LYS A 114 -2.36 -5.35 -5.33
C LYS A 114 -3.07 -5.79 -6.61
N PRO A 115 -4.40 -5.88 -6.63
CA PRO A 115 -5.16 -6.07 -7.86
C PRO A 115 -4.67 -5.12 -8.97
N TYR A 116 -4.79 -5.50 -10.24
CA TYR A 116 -4.30 -4.80 -11.44
C TYR A 116 -2.77 -4.80 -11.67
N GLN A 117 -1.93 -5.12 -10.71
CA GLN A 117 -0.49 -5.22 -10.95
C GLN A 117 -0.22 -6.36 -11.93
N GLU A 118 0.43 -6.05 -13.04
CA GLU A 118 0.74 -6.98 -14.13
C GLU A 118 2.21 -6.93 -14.49
N ILE A 119 2.80 -8.10 -14.69
CA ILE A 119 4.17 -8.28 -15.16
C ILE A 119 4.12 -9.07 -16.45
N VAL A 120 4.89 -8.61 -17.45
CA VAL A 120 4.95 -9.22 -18.79
C VAL A 120 6.38 -9.66 -19.08
N TRP A 121 6.53 -10.90 -19.51
CA TRP A 121 7.78 -11.47 -20.02
C TRP A 121 7.66 -11.78 -21.50
N GLU A 122 8.77 -11.80 -22.19
CA GLU A 122 8.87 -12.23 -23.60
C GLU A 122 9.72 -13.50 -23.68
N THR A 123 9.26 -14.46 -24.45
CA THR A 123 9.98 -15.72 -24.66
C THR A 123 10.00 -16.09 -26.14
N GLN A 124 11.03 -16.83 -26.56
CA GLN A 124 11.15 -17.37 -27.90
C GLN A 124 10.77 -18.84 -27.91
N VAL A 125 9.71 -19.18 -28.62
CA VAL A 125 9.22 -20.55 -28.80
C VAL A 125 9.82 -21.14 -30.06
N PRO A 126 10.52 -22.31 -30.01
CA PRO A 126 11.27 -22.84 -31.14
C PRO A 126 10.43 -23.58 -32.18
N LYS A 127 9.26 -24.11 -31.78
CA LYS A 127 8.37 -24.91 -32.64
C LYS A 127 6.92 -24.71 -32.25
N ASP A 128 6.02 -24.88 -33.23
CA ASP A 128 4.60 -25.02 -32.94
C ASP A 128 4.37 -26.26 -32.06
N GLY A 129 3.48 -26.16 -31.10
CA GLY A 129 3.19 -27.33 -30.25
C GLY A 129 2.38 -27.00 -29.01
N PHE A 130 2.13 -28.08 -28.24
CA PHE A 130 1.55 -27.99 -26.90
C PHE A 130 2.62 -28.00 -25.84
N TYR A 131 2.59 -27.02 -24.98
CA TYR A 131 3.54 -26.80 -23.91
C TYR A 131 2.87 -26.93 -22.55
N ALA A 132 3.50 -27.66 -21.64
CA ALA A 132 3.16 -27.63 -20.23
C ALA A 132 3.82 -26.42 -19.58
N VAL A 133 3.13 -25.79 -18.62
CA VAL A 133 3.62 -24.61 -17.92
C VAL A 133 3.82 -24.91 -16.45
N ASP A 134 5.01 -24.65 -15.96
CA ASP A 134 5.38 -24.77 -14.56
C ASP A 134 5.77 -23.41 -14.00
N PHE A 135 5.32 -23.11 -12.77
CA PHE A 135 5.66 -21.89 -12.03
C PHE A 135 6.53 -22.24 -10.84
N PHE A 136 7.67 -21.56 -10.70
CA PHE A 136 8.53 -21.63 -9.53
C PHE A 136 8.31 -20.38 -8.69
N PHE A 137 7.73 -20.57 -7.52
CA PHE A 137 7.23 -19.45 -6.72
C PHE A 137 7.34 -19.72 -5.21
N LYS A 138 7.21 -18.65 -4.45
CA LYS A 138 7.02 -18.68 -3.00
C LYS A 138 5.83 -17.78 -2.64
N GLN A 139 4.88 -18.33 -1.90
CA GLN A 139 3.77 -17.59 -1.31
C GLN A 139 3.76 -17.89 0.20
N ASN A 140 4.26 -16.97 1.00
CA ASN A 140 4.45 -17.11 2.44
C ASN A 140 3.73 -16.04 3.26
N SER A 141 2.86 -15.25 2.63
CA SER A 141 2.14 -14.15 3.27
C SER A 141 0.71 -14.54 3.65
N ILE A 142 -0.01 -15.25 2.77
CA ILE A 142 -1.41 -15.62 3.01
C ILE A 142 -1.43 -17.00 3.68
N ILE A 143 -1.39 -17.02 5.00
CA ILE A 143 -1.33 -18.27 5.80
C ILE A 143 -2.56 -19.13 5.52
N ASN A 144 -2.33 -20.39 5.16
CA ASN A 144 -3.38 -21.36 4.81
C ASN A 144 -4.35 -20.89 3.71
N GLY A 145 -3.90 -19.97 2.85
CA GLY A 145 -4.68 -19.46 1.72
C GLY A 145 -3.90 -19.48 0.41
N CYS A 146 -4.47 -18.88 -0.62
CA CYS A 146 -3.87 -18.80 -1.95
C CYS A 146 -3.76 -17.36 -2.42
N ALA A 147 -2.67 -17.05 -3.14
CA ALA A 147 -2.58 -15.86 -3.98
C ALA A 147 -3.08 -16.21 -5.40
N PHE A 148 -3.76 -15.29 -6.05
CA PHE A 148 -4.36 -15.55 -7.36
C PHE A 148 -3.70 -14.71 -8.46
N ARG A 149 -3.49 -15.33 -9.63
CA ARG A 149 -2.99 -14.67 -10.83
C ARG A 149 -3.81 -15.07 -12.05
N SER A 150 -4.01 -14.12 -12.95
CA SER A 150 -4.52 -14.38 -14.29
C SER A 150 -3.36 -14.47 -15.26
N LEU A 151 -3.31 -15.54 -16.05
CA LEU A 151 -2.31 -15.77 -17.10
C LEU A 151 -2.88 -15.33 -18.45
N LYS A 152 -2.10 -14.50 -19.17
CA LYS A 152 -2.40 -14.15 -20.55
C LYS A 152 -1.23 -14.54 -21.45
N ILE A 153 -1.54 -14.97 -22.64
CA ILE A 153 -0.59 -15.21 -23.72
C ILE A 153 -0.93 -14.23 -24.84
N ASP A 154 0.05 -13.42 -25.24
CA ASP A 154 -0.11 -12.37 -26.26
C ASP A 154 -1.28 -11.41 -25.97
N GLY A 155 -1.56 -11.19 -24.67
CA GLY A 155 -2.62 -10.31 -24.17
C GLY A 155 -3.99 -10.97 -24.03
N GLU A 156 -4.17 -12.24 -24.40
CA GLU A 156 -5.44 -12.96 -24.26
C GLU A 156 -5.35 -14.11 -23.25
N ILE A 157 -6.46 -14.36 -22.55
CA ILE A 157 -6.59 -15.49 -21.61
C ILE A 157 -6.87 -16.75 -22.43
N PRO A 158 -6.01 -17.77 -22.38
CA PRO A 158 -6.13 -18.93 -23.28
C PRO A 158 -7.33 -19.82 -22.99
N PHE A 159 -7.75 -19.94 -21.75
CA PHE A 159 -8.92 -20.73 -21.30
C PHE A 159 -9.35 -20.30 -19.90
N ALA A 160 -10.53 -20.72 -19.44
CA ALA A 160 -11.16 -20.22 -18.22
C ALA A 160 -10.29 -20.42 -16.96
N GLU A 161 -9.63 -21.55 -16.81
CA GLU A 161 -8.78 -21.88 -15.66
C GLU A 161 -7.54 -20.99 -15.57
N ALA A 162 -7.05 -20.48 -16.70
CA ALA A 162 -5.95 -19.51 -16.74
C ALA A 162 -6.33 -18.12 -16.21
N LYS A 163 -7.64 -17.84 -16.10
CA LYS A 163 -8.15 -16.58 -15.55
C LYS A 163 -7.89 -16.45 -14.06
N THR A 164 -7.82 -17.59 -13.34
CA THR A 164 -7.68 -17.61 -11.89
C THR A 164 -6.84 -18.79 -11.45
N ILE A 165 -5.52 -18.61 -11.51
CA ILE A 165 -4.56 -19.63 -11.06
C ILE A 165 -4.30 -19.40 -9.58
N ALA A 166 -4.54 -20.42 -8.74
CA ALA A 166 -4.34 -20.39 -7.31
C ALA A 166 -2.91 -20.83 -6.96
N PHE A 167 -2.16 -19.98 -6.27
CA PHE A 167 -0.82 -20.21 -5.76
C PHE A 167 -0.88 -20.46 -4.25
N PRO A 168 -0.79 -21.72 -3.77
CA PRO A 168 -1.01 -22.06 -2.38
C PRO A 168 0.12 -21.60 -1.47
N TYR A 169 -0.23 -21.42 -0.19
CA TYR A 169 0.71 -21.06 0.87
C TYR A 169 1.81 -22.11 1.07
N LYS A 170 3.04 -21.63 1.09
CA LYS A 170 4.21 -22.39 1.57
C LYS A 170 5.35 -21.44 1.89
N THR A 171 6.01 -21.64 3.01
CA THR A 171 7.17 -20.82 3.43
C THR A 171 8.42 -21.05 2.58
N ALA A 172 8.54 -22.24 1.94
CA ALA A 172 9.63 -22.59 1.03
C ALA A 172 9.23 -22.37 -0.44
N TRP A 173 10.22 -22.20 -1.30
CA TRP A 173 10.05 -22.20 -2.74
C TRP A 173 9.48 -23.52 -3.24
N GLN A 174 8.51 -23.45 -4.14
CA GLN A 174 7.77 -24.60 -4.64
C GLN A 174 7.55 -24.50 -6.15
N ASN A 175 7.25 -25.66 -6.75
CA ASN A 175 6.88 -25.78 -8.15
C ASN A 175 5.40 -26.17 -8.26
N MET A 176 4.70 -25.55 -9.20
CA MET A 176 3.32 -25.90 -9.54
C MET A 176 3.14 -25.91 -11.05
N ARG A 177 2.51 -26.97 -11.57
CA ARG A 177 2.08 -27.07 -12.96
C ARG A 177 0.69 -26.49 -13.15
N LEU A 178 0.46 -25.80 -14.27
CA LEU A 178 -0.85 -25.34 -14.67
C LEU A 178 -1.79 -26.54 -14.89
N LYS A 179 -2.97 -26.49 -14.29
CA LYS A 179 -3.94 -27.57 -14.30
C LYS A 179 -5.31 -27.10 -14.74
N ASP A 180 -6.09 -28.04 -15.29
CA ASP A 180 -7.52 -27.90 -15.55
C ASP A 180 -8.37 -28.04 -14.26
N GLU A 181 -9.68 -27.93 -14.40
CA GLU A 181 -10.64 -28.08 -13.29
C GLU A 181 -10.63 -29.51 -12.67
N ASN A 182 -10.17 -30.52 -13.39
CA ASN A 182 -10.07 -31.93 -12.96
C ASN A 182 -8.71 -32.28 -12.34
N GLY A 183 -7.77 -31.31 -12.31
CA GLY A 183 -6.42 -31.49 -11.80
C GLY A 183 -5.43 -32.11 -12.80
N ASN A 184 -5.82 -32.28 -14.07
CA ASN A 184 -4.92 -32.70 -15.15
C ASN A 184 -4.09 -31.53 -15.67
N GLU A 185 -3.05 -31.83 -16.44
CA GLU A 185 -2.23 -30.79 -17.09
C GLU A 185 -3.07 -29.97 -18.08
N ALA A 186 -3.09 -28.66 -17.91
CA ALA A 186 -3.60 -27.75 -18.93
C ALA A 186 -2.46 -27.24 -19.81
N LEU A 187 -2.55 -27.49 -21.12
CA LEU A 187 -1.49 -27.20 -22.07
C LEU A 187 -1.76 -25.90 -22.82
N LEU A 188 -0.71 -25.14 -23.08
CA LEU A 188 -0.75 -23.97 -23.95
C LEU A 188 -0.39 -24.38 -25.39
N ARG A 189 -1.23 -24.01 -26.35
CA ARG A 189 -0.88 -24.07 -27.77
C ARG A 189 -0.09 -22.83 -28.15
N LEU A 190 1.18 -22.99 -28.48
CA LEU A 190 2.05 -21.90 -28.90
C LEU A 190 2.59 -22.16 -30.29
N THR A 191 2.72 -21.12 -31.08
CA THR A 191 3.35 -21.15 -32.41
C THR A 191 4.83 -20.87 -32.29
N LYS A 192 5.60 -21.20 -33.30
CA LYS A 192 7.02 -20.84 -33.41
C LYS A 192 7.13 -19.31 -33.49
N GLY A 193 7.90 -18.70 -32.60
CA GLY A 193 8.11 -17.26 -32.62
C GLY A 193 8.22 -16.65 -31.23
N LYS A 194 8.11 -15.34 -31.17
CA LYS A 194 8.09 -14.60 -29.92
C LYS A 194 6.67 -14.55 -29.35
N HIS A 195 6.57 -14.87 -28.06
CA HIS A 195 5.32 -14.78 -27.31
C HIS A 195 5.50 -13.94 -26.05
N ARG A 196 4.45 -13.23 -25.67
CA ARG A 196 4.39 -12.52 -24.40
C ARG A 196 3.54 -13.29 -23.41
N ILE A 197 4.15 -13.61 -22.28
CA ILE A 197 3.48 -14.24 -21.14
C ILE A 197 3.27 -13.16 -20.10
N SER A 198 2.04 -12.95 -19.64
CA SER A 198 1.81 -12.03 -18.54
C SER A 198 1.04 -12.67 -17.40
N LEU A 199 1.37 -12.25 -16.19
CA LEU A 199 0.65 -12.60 -14.96
C LEU A 199 0.17 -11.32 -14.29
N SER A 200 -1.14 -11.21 -14.09
CA SER A 200 -1.78 -10.11 -13.39
C SER A 200 -2.41 -10.56 -12.08
N VAL A 201 -2.34 -9.71 -11.07
CA VAL A 201 -2.97 -9.97 -9.76
C VAL A 201 -4.48 -9.91 -9.91
N THR A 202 -5.16 -10.92 -9.42
CA THR A 202 -6.63 -10.98 -9.34
C THR A 202 -7.06 -11.48 -7.96
N LEU A 203 -8.24 -11.09 -7.52
CA LEU A 203 -8.84 -11.66 -6.31
C LEU A 203 -9.39 -13.07 -6.55
N GLY A 204 -9.58 -13.46 -7.80
CA GLY A 204 -10.07 -14.78 -8.15
C GLY A 204 -11.38 -15.12 -7.42
N THR A 205 -11.39 -16.28 -6.79
CA THR A 205 -12.53 -16.79 -6.02
C THR A 205 -12.78 -16.01 -4.72
N VAL A 206 -11.84 -15.18 -4.25
CA VAL A 206 -11.99 -14.36 -3.04
C VAL A 206 -12.79 -13.07 -3.33
N ALA A 207 -12.97 -12.70 -4.60
CA ALA A 207 -13.67 -11.48 -4.99
C ALA A 207 -15.10 -11.37 -4.42
N GLU A 208 -15.85 -12.47 -4.41
CA GLU A 208 -17.21 -12.51 -3.86
C GLU A 208 -17.21 -12.36 -2.34
N VAL A 209 -16.26 -13.00 -1.66
CA VAL A 209 -16.09 -12.88 -0.21
C VAL A 209 -15.73 -11.44 0.16
N TYR A 210 -14.82 -10.81 -0.59
CA TYR A 210 -14.47 -9.40 -0.40
C TYR A 210 -15.69 -8.50 -0.56
N LYS A 211 -16.49 -8.69 -1.61
CA LYS A 211 -17.70 -7.90 -1.86
C LYS A 211 -18.73 -8.06 -0.73
N SER A 212 -18.96 -9.29 -0.28
CA SER A 212 -19.86 -9.56 0.85
C SER A 212 -19.35 -8.92 2.14
N LEU A 213 -18.07 -9.09 2.44
CA LEU A 213 -17.43 -8.47 3.62
C LEU A 213 -17.52 -6.95 3.57
N GLN A 214 -17.33 -6.33 2.41
CA GLN A 214 -17.47 -4.88 2.23
C GLN A 214 -18.88 -4.42 2.55
N GLY A 215 -19.91 -5.03 1.95
CA GLY A 215 -21.30 -4.67 2.21
C GLY A 215 -21.71 -4.83 3.67
N ILE A 216 -21.27 -5.93 4.30
CA ILE A 216 -21.51 -6.17 5.74
C ILE A 216 -20.82 -5.10 6.58
N THR A 217 -19.56 -4.78 6.29
CA THR A 217 -18.78 -3.79 7.05
C THR A 217 -19.39 -2.40 6.95
N GLU A 218 -19.93 -2.02 5.80
CA GLU A 218 -20.67 -0.76 5.62
C GLU A 218 -21.93 -0.72 6.49
N LYS A 219 -22.72 -1.79 6.57
CA LYS A 219 -23.91 -1.89 7.43
C LYS A 219 -23.55 -1.85 8.92
N VAL A 220 -22.51 -2.60 9.31
CA VAL A 220 -21.98 -2.61 10.68
C VAL A 220 -21.53 -1.20 11.08
N GLY A 221 -20.80 -0.50 10.21
CA GLY A 221 -20.34 0.88 10.45
C GLY A 221 -21.48 1.87 10.54
N SER A 222 -22.50 1.76 9.69
CA SER A 222 -23.69 2.60 9.76
C SER A 222 -24.44 2.43 11.08
N MET A 223 -24.64 1.18 11.53
CA MET A 223 -25.28 0.90 12.83
C MET A 223 -24.46 1.49 14.00
N TYR A 224 -23.14 1.32 13.96
CA TYR A 224 -22.26 1.90 14.98
C TYR A 224 -22.40 3.44 15.06
N LEU A 225 -22.39 4.12 13.92
CA LEU A 225 -22.53 5.57 13.86
C LEU A 225 -23.88 6.05 14.40
N ASP A 226 -24.98 5.37 14.03
CA ASP A 226 -26.31 5.72 14.52
C ASP A 226 -26.39 5.60 16.05
N VAL A 227 -25.78 4.57 16.63
CA VAL A 227 -25.69 4.41 18.09
C VAL A 227 -24.86 5.53 18.71
N VAL A 228 -23.66 5.80 18.18
CA VAL A 228 -22.76 6.86 18.69
C VAL A 228 -23.40 8.25 18.61
N MET A 229 -24.17 8.55 17.56
CA MET A 229 -24.87 9.83 17.42
C MET A 229 -25.86 10.08 18.56
N ILE A 230 -26.34 9.03 19.23
CA ILE A 230 -27.29 9.12 20.35
C ILE A 230 -26.57 9.04 21.69
N THR A 231 -25.65 8.06 21.83
CA THR A 231 -25.03 7.72 23.12
C THR A 231 -23.73 8.46 23.41
N GLY A 232 -23.02 8.88 22.37
CA GLY A 232 -21.60 9.18 22.43
C GLY A 232 -20.75 7.92 22.37
N GLU A 233 -19.43 8.08 22.28
CA GLU A 233 -18.45 6.98 22.22
C GLU A 233 -18.34 6.20 23.53
N THR A 234 -18.59 6.87 24.65
CA THR A 234 -18.55 6.30 26.01
C THR A 234 -19.93 6.44 26.65
N PRO A 235 -20.86 5.52 26.37
CA PRO A 235 -22.21 5.57 26.94
C PRO A 235 -22.18 5.43 28.47
N ASP A 236 -23.08 6.13 29.14
CA ASP A 236 -23.33 5.90 30.57
C ASP A 236 -24.02 4.55 30.75
N SER A 237 -23.37 3.63 31.48
CA SER A 237 -23.86 2.27 31.72
C SER A 237 -25.19 2.20 32.48
N ASN A 238 -25.55 3.27 33.24
CA ASN A 238 -26.75 3.31 34.03
C ASN A 238 -27.95 4.01 33.34
N ARG A 239 -27.72 4.55 32.14
CA ARG A 239 -28.74 5.24 31.34
C ARG A 239 -29.31 4.29 30.29
N ASP A 240 -30.65 4.16 30.24
CA ASP A 240 -31.32 3.59 29.09
C ASP A 240 -31.48 4.66 28.00
N TYR A 241 -30.87 4.41 26.87
CA TYR A 241 -30.92 5.30 25.70
C TYR A 241 -32.09 4.99 24.77
N GLU A 242 -32.84 3.92 25.02
CA GLU A 242 -33.97 3.47 24.19
C GLU A 242 -33.63 3.42 22.70
N LEU A 243 -32.43 2.91 22.34
CA LEU A 243 -31.89 2.87 20.97
C LEU A 243 -32.85 2.24 19.99
N TYR A 244 -33.54 1.17 20.40
CA TYR A 244 -34.53 0.47 19.62
C TYR A 244 -35.77 1.31 19.26
N LYS A 245 -36.01 2.46 19.93
CA LYS A 245 -37.05 3.43 19.58
C LYS A 245 -36.52 4.60 18.75
N GLN A 246 -35.24 4.96 18.93
CA GLN A 246 -34.66 6.16 18.31
C GLN A 246 -34.03 5.87 16.95
N ILE A 247 -33.50 4.65 16.76
CA ILE A 247 -32.89 4.22 15.48
C ILE A 247 -33.96 3.52 14.65
N PRO A 248 -34.27 4.01 13.43
CA PRO A 248 -35.20 3.33 12.54
C PRO A 248 -34.78 1.90 12.25
N ASP A 249 -35.73 0.98 12.31
CA ASP A 249 -35.57 -0.44 11.98
C ASP A 249 -34.43 -1.13 12.75
N TYR A 250 -34.15 -0.69 13.98
CA TYR A 250 -33.01 -1.13 14.78
C TYR A 250 -32.85 -2.64 14.86
N GLU A 251 -33.94 -3.36 15.24
CA GLU A 251 -33.93 -4.81 15.40
C GLU A 251 -33.73 -5.52 14.07
N THR A 252 -34.50 -5.15 13.05
CA THR A 252 -34.42 -5.73 11.70
C THR A 252 -33.03 -5.52 11.08
N ARG A 253 -32.41 -4.35 11.28
CA ARG A 253 -31.05 -4.08 10.78
C ARG A 253 -30.01 -4.95 11.47
N LEU A 254 -30.14 -5.23 12.76
CA LEU A 254 -29.24 -6.14 13.48
C LEU A 254 -29.45 -7.59 13.02
N GLU A 255 -30.69 -8.01 12.77
CA GLU A 255 -31.02 -9.32 12.20
C GLU A 255 -30.40 -9.48 10.81
N ASP A 256 -30.60 -8.52 9.92
CA ASP A 256 -30.00 -8.52 8.57
C ASP A 256 -28.47 -8.64 8.61
N ILE A 257 -27.81 -7.87 9.48
CA ILE A 257 -26.36 -7.94 9.66
C ILE A 257 -25.95 -9.34 10.15
N TYR A 258 -26.68 -9.90 11.12
CA TYR A 258 -26.41 -11.23 11.65
C TYR A 258 -26.54 -12.31 10.58
N ASP A 259 -27.59 -12.28 9.78
CA ASP A 259 -27.88 -13.26 8.73
C ASP A 259 -26.83 -13.19 7.60
N GLU A 260 -26.42 -12.00 7.21
CA GLU A 260 -25.33 -11.81 6.24
C GLU A 260 -23.98 -12.32 6.77
N LEU A 261 -23.64 -12.01 8.03
CA LEU A 261 -22.45 -12.56 8.69
C LEU A 261 -22.50 -14.09 8.79
N SER A 262 -23.66 -14.66 9.12
CA SER A 262 -23.88 -16.10 9.19
C SER A 262 -23.67 -16.77 7.84
N SER A 263 -24.22 -16.18 6.79
CA SER A 263 -24.06 -16.64 5.41
C SER A 263 -22.59 -16.58 4.98
N LEU A 264 -21.89 -15.49 5.30
CA LEU A 264 -20.46 -15.33 5.02
C LEU A 264 -19.63 -16.38 5.78
N SER A 265 -19.91 -16.62 7.08
CA SER A 265 -19.24 -17.65 7.88
C SER A 265 -19.43 -19.06 7.30
N ALA A 266 -20.62 -19.37 6.78
CA ALA A 266 -20.90 -20.65 6.13
C ALA A 266 -20.04 -20.83 4.86
N VAL A 267 -19.93 -19.78 4.04
CA VAL A 267 -19.07 -19.78 2.85
C VAL A 267 -17.60 -19.96 3.25
N LEU A 268 -17.10 -19.21 4.25
CA LEU A 268 -15.71 -19.30 4.70
C LEU A 268 -15.34 -20.69 5.23
N LYS A 269 -16.22 -21.35 5.97
CA LYS A 269 -16.01 -22.71 6.47
C LYS A 269 -15.93 -23.77 5.36
N SER A 270 -16.58 -23.55 4.23
CA SER A 270 -16.52 -24.48 3.09
C SER A 270 -15.26 -24.32 2.26
N ARG A 271 -14.41 -23.32 2.54
CA ARG A 271 -13.26 -22.94 1.71
C ARG A 271 -11.93 -23.17 2.43
N SER A 272 -10.98 -23.76 1.69
CA SER A 272 -9.61 -23.99 2.15
C SER A 272 -8.58 -23.03 1.53
N ASP A 273 -9.02 -22.15 0.65
CA ASP A 273 -8.16 -21.18 -0.07
C ASP A 273 -8.14 -19.79 0.57
N ILE A 274 -8.86 -19.61 1.68
CA ILE A 274 -8.93 -18.37 2.46
C ILE A 274 -8.42 -18.62 3.89
N ASN A 275 -7.77 -17.61 4.48
CA ASN A 275 -7.31 -17.69 5.86
C ASN A 275 -8.50 -17.86 6.84
N GLY A 276 -8.47 -18.92 7.64
CA GLY A 276 -9.52 -19.25 8.62
C GLY A 276 -9.69 -18.23 9.76
N GLU A 277 -8.75 -17.33 9.96
CA GLU A 277 -8.84 -16.24 10.95
C GLU A 277 -9.96 -15.25 10.60
N LEU A 278 -10.26 -15.06 9.30
CA LEU A 278 -11.38 -14.24 8.87
C LEU A 278 -12.72 -14.80 9.38
N ASP A 279 -12.94 -16.12 9.34
CA ASP A 279 -14.15 -16.73 9.90
C ASP A 279 -14.26 -16.49 11.41
N ALA A 280 -13.14 -16.52 12.13
CA ALA A 280 -13.13 -16.17 13.56
C ALA A 280 -13.52 -14.70 13.81
N ALA A 281 -13.05 -13.76 13.01
CA ALA A 281 -13.43 -12.35 13.07
C ALA A 281 -14.93 -12.15 12.79
N VAL A 282 -15.45 -12.81 11.75
CA VAL A 282 -16.88 -12.78 11.39
C VAL A 282 -17.74 -13.32 12.54
N ARG A 283 -17.38 -14.46 13.13
CA ARG A 283 -18.11 -15.04 14.28
C ARG A 283 -18.06 -14.16 15.54
N ASN A 284 -16.96 -13.45 15.75
CA ASN A 284 -16.86 -12.52 16.87
C ASN A 284 -17.86 -11.36 16.68
N MET A 285 -17.94 -10.81 15.46
CA MET A 285 -18.93 -9.79 15.12
C MET A 285 -20.36 -10.30 15.26
N MET A 286 -20.67 -11.51 14.78
CA MET A 286 -21.98 -12.15 14.99
C MET A 286 -22.40 -12.17 16.46
N ARG A 287 -21.46 -12.54 17.36
CA ARG A 287 -21.75 -12.57 18.80
C ARG A 287 -22.07 -11.19 19.36
N ALA A 288 -21.36 -10.15 18.91
CA ALA A 288 -21.62 -8.79 19.36
C ALA A 288 -22.99 -8.28 18.85
N VAL A 289 -23.28 -8.50 17.56
CA VAL A 289 -24.59 -8.16 16.95
C VAL A 289 -25.72 -8.84 17.69
N LYS A 290 -25.58 -10.18 17.92
CA LYS A 290 -26.58 -10.95 18.64
C LYS A 290 -26.84 -10.43 20.05
N LYS A 291 -25.80 -10.06 20.78
CA LYS A 291 -25.94 -9.46 22.11
C LYS A 291 -26.68 -8.13 22.08
N MET A 292 -26.36 -7.25 21.13
CA MET A 292 -27.05 -5.97 20.99
C MET A 292 -28.53 -6.15 20.63
N HIS A 293 -28.87 -7.18 19.85
CA HIS A 293 -30.24 -7.53 19.52
C HIS A 293 -30.97 -8.13 20.73
N ASP A 294 -30.46 -9.20 21.33
CA ASP A 294 -31.12 -9.95 22.41
C ASP A 294 -31.29 -9.11 23.68
N GLU A 295 -30.33 -8.23 23.96
CA GLU A 295 -30.33 -7.35 25.13
C GLU A 295 -30.53 -5.87 24.74
N ARG A 296 -31.55 -5.59 23.90
CA ARG A 296 -31.79 -4.27 23.28
C ARG A 296 -31.86 -3.10 24.28
N TYR A 297 -32.30 -3.33 25.51
CA TYR A 297 -32.34 -2.31 26.57
C TYR A 297 -30.97 -1.94 27.13
N LYS A 298 -29.96 -2.80 26.91
CA LYS A 298 -28.58 -2.65 27.35
C LYS A 298 -27.57 -2.63 26.23
N SER A 299 -28.04 -2.52 24.99
CA SER A 299 -27.18 -2.66 23.79
C SER A 299 -26.02 -1.65 23.76
N HIS A 300 -26.21 -0.45 24.34
CA HIS A 300 -25.15 0.53 24.50
C HIS A 300 -23.94 0.03 25.32
N MET A 301 -24.14 -0.93 26.24
CA MET A 301 -23.07 -1.52 27.04
C MET A 301 -22.13 -2.42 26.22
N TYR A 302 -22.56 -2.85 25.05
CA TYR A 302 -21.77 -3.69 24.14
C TYR A 302 -21.07 -2.89 23.04
N LEU A 303 -21.20 -1.56 23.06
CA LEU A 303 -20.69 -0.69 22.00
C LEU A 303 -19.18 -0.81 21.80
N ASP A 304 -18.39 -0.87 22.87
CA ASP A 304 -16.93 -1.03 22.79
C ASP A 304 -16.53 -2.36 22.15
N THR A 305 -17.23 -3.45 22.51
CA THR A 305 -16.99 -4.77 21.92
C THR A 305 -17.38 -4.80 20.45
N TYR A 306 -18.53 -4.22 20.12
CA TYR A 306 -19.01 -4.07 18.74
C TYR A 306 -18.00 -3.28 17.89
N TYR A 307 -17.54 -2.16 18.41
CA TYR A 307 -16.54 -1.31 17.76
C TYR A 307 -15.20 -2.02 17.53
N SER A 308 -14.69 -2.72 18.52
CA SER A 308 -13.45 -3.50 18.39
C SER A 308 -13.53 -4.56 17.28
N TYR A 309 -14.66 -5.25 17.18
CA TYR A 309 -14.86 -6.24 16.12
C TYR A 309 -15.12 -5.58 14.76
N TYR A 310 -15.79 -4.43 14.72
CA TYR A 310 -15.90 -3.62 13.51
C TYR A 310 -14.55 -3.20 12.96
N GLN A 311 -13.64 -2.70 13.82
CA GLN A 311 -12.28 -2.39 13.42
C GLN A 311 -11.53 -3.60 12.85
N THR A 312 -11.75 -4.78 13.44
CA THR A 312 -11.17 -6.03 12.94
C THR A 312 -11.68 -6.36 11.53
N LEU A 313 -12.98 -6.23 11.27
CA LEU A 313 -13.53 -6.42 9.92
C LEU A 313 -12.99 -5.39 8.93
N CYS A 314 -12.85 -4.13 9.33
CA CYS A 314 -12.21 -3.09 8.52
C CYS A 314 -10.77 -3.45 8.13
N SER A 315 -9.98 -4.02 9.05
CA SER A 315 -8.62 -4.48 8.75
C SER A 315 -8.64 -5.60 7.71
N TRP A 316 -9.53 -6.57 7.85
CA TRP A 316 -9.67 -7.67 6.90
C TRP A 316 -10.04 -7.23 5.48
N LEU A 317 -10.75 -6.10 5.30
CA LEU A 317 -11.01 -5.53 3.96
C LEU A 317 -9.72 -5.14 3.21
N PHE A 318 -8.65 -4.83 3.92
CA PHE A 318 -7.34 -4.57 3.32
C PHE A 318 -6.56 -5.86 3.12
N ASP A 319 -6.50 -6.70 4.16
CA ASP A 319 -5.68 -7.91 4.17
C ASP A 319 -6.14 -8.94 3.15
N ILE A 320 -7.45 -9.08 2.93
CA ILE A 320 -8.02 -10.02 1.97
C ILE A 320 -7.68 -9.70 0.51
N LYS A 321 -7.34 -8.44 0.22
CA LYS A 321 -6.90 -8.00 -1.14
C LYS A 321 -5.41 -8.20 -1.37
N ASP A 322 -4.63 -8.48 -0.33
CA ASP A 322 -3.20 -8.70 -0.48
C ASP A 322 -2.94 -10.09 -1.06
N MET A 323 -2.51 -10.10 -2.32
CA MET A 323 -2.23 -11.31 -3.09
C MET A 323 -0.73 -11.47 -3.34
N SER A 324 0.09 -11.27 -2.30
CA SER A 324 1.55 -11.33 -2.37
C SER A 324 2.07 -12.64 -2.96
N LEU A 325 2.98 -12.53 -3.94
CA LEU A 325 3.61 -13.67 -4.61
C LEU A 325 5.02 -13.33 -5.07
N SER A 326 5.97 -14.21 -4.78
CA SER A 326 7.33 -14.18 -5.33
C SER A 326 7.45 -15.21 -6.46
N LEU A 327 7.97 -14.82 -7.62
CA LEU A 327 8.15 -15.68 -8.78
C LEU A 327 9.64 -15.71 -9.19
N ASP A 328 10.24 -16.91 -9.14
CA ASP A 328 11.59 -17.17 -9.64
C ASP A 328 11.55 -17.31 -11.19
N LYS A 329 10.75 -18.24 -11.70
CA LYS A 329 10.67 -18.49 -13.15
C LYS A 329 9.37 -19.13 -13.60
N ILE A 330 9.10 -18.99 -14.88
CA ILE A 330 8.09 -19.75 -15.61
C ILE A 330 8.81 -20.69 -16.55
N VAL A 331 8.42 -21.96 -16.60
CA VAL A 331 9.05 -22.95 -17.47
C VAL A 331 8.02 -23.54 -18.43
N LEU A 332 8.29 -23.41 -19.72
CA LEU A 332 7.55 -24.11 -20.78
C LEU A 332 8.26 -25.43 -21.05
N SER A 333 7.58 -26.55 -20.84
CA SER A 333 8.19 -27.87 -20.84
C SER A 333 7.40 -28.90 -21.65
N THR A 334 7.99 -30.08 -21.83
CA THR A 334 7.34 -31.23 -22.47
C THR A 334 6.15 -31.70 -21.62
N PRO A 335 4.93 -31.82 -22.21
CA PRO A 335 3.78 -32.41 -21.54
C PRO A 335 4.03 -33.82 -21.02
N GLY A 336 3.44 -34.17 -19.88
CA GLY A 336 3.57 -35.48 -19.25
C GLY A 336 4.90 -35.75 -18.53
N ARG A 337 5.88 -34.85 -18.62
CA ARG A 337 7.12 -34.93 -17.85
C ARG A 337 7.09 -33.99 -16.69
N LYS A 338 7.48 -34.45 -15.48
CA LYS A 338 7.69 -33.56 -14.35
C LYS A 338 8.82 -32.58 -14.69
N CYS A 339 8.58 -31.31 -14.47
CA CYS A 339 9.66 -30.33 -14.56
C CYS A 339 10.60 -30.57 -13.36
N GLU A 340 11.64 -31.34 -13.57
CA GLU A 340 12.75 -31.50 -12.62
C GLU A 340 13.63 -30.26 -12.71
N VAL A 341 13.35 -29.26 -11.88
CA VAL A 341 14.43 -28.34 -11.51
C VAL A 341 15.45 -29.18 -10.78
N LYS A 342 16.65 -29.27 -11.34
CA LYS A 342 17.77 -29.96 -10.71
C LYS A 342 18.00 -29.40 -9.32
N SER A 343 17.23 -29.92 -8.34
CA SER A 343 17.48 -29.68 -6.94
C SER A 343 18.85 -30.31 -6.67
N GLY A 344 19.82 -29.47 -6.38
CA GLY A 344 21.10 -29.98 -5.89
C GLY A 344 20.78 -30.91 -4.72
N GLY A 345 21.20 -32.18 -4.79
CA GLY A 345 20.92 -33.16 -3.75
C GLY A 345 21.34 -32.65 -2.39
N PHE A 346 20.84 -33.28 -1.31
CA PHE A 346 21.05 -32.88 0.10
C PHE A 346 22.49 -32.43 0.40
N PHE A 347 23.49 -33.14 -0.14
CA PHE A 347 24.90 -32.79 0.01
C PHE A 347 25.28 -31.45 -0.65
N LYS A 348 24.70 -31.10 -1.79
CA LYS A 348 24.91 -29.78 -2.42
C LYS A 348 24.26 -28.65 -1.63
N ALA A 349 23.08 -28.89 -1.06
CA ALA A 349 22.39 -27.92 -0.21
C ALA A 349 23.17 -27.67 1.10
N VAL A 350 23.66 -28.74 1.75
CA VAL A 350 24.52 -28.65 2.94
C VAL A 350 25.84 -27.94 2.60
N TRP A 351 26.48 -28.29 1.47
CA TRP A 351 27.71 -27.64 1.03
C TRP A 351 27.51 -26.15 0.68
N PHE A 352 26.39 -25.82 0.07
CA PHE A 352 26.01 -24.44 -0.20
C PHE A 352 25.80 -23.64 1.11
N THR A 353 25.12 -24.23 2.08
CA THR A 353 24.90 -23.62 3.40
C THR A 353 26.21 -23.42 4.14
N LEU A 354 27.13 -24.39 4.08
CA LEU A 354 28.47 -24.30 4.68
C LEU A 354 29.33 -23.22 3.98
N LYS A 355 29.31 -23.15 2.64
CA LYS A 355 29.97 -22.07 1.90
C LYS A 355 29.42 -20.69 2.25
N ARG A 356 28.11 -20.58 2.41
CA ARG A 356 27.44 -19.34 2.83
C ARG A 356 27.82 -18.97 4.26
N LEU A 357 27.87 -19.94 5.18
CA LEU A 357 28.33 -19.72 6.52
C LEU A 357 29.80 -19.26 6.55
N ALA A 358 30.68 -19.90 5.79
CA ALA A 358 32.07 -19.48 5.66
C ALA A 358 32.19 -18.09 5.03
N ALA A 359 31.40 -17.79 4.00
CA ALA A 359 31.33 -16.46 3.39
C ALA A 359 30.82 -15.40 4.37
N SER A 360 29.95 -15.76 5.33
CA SER A 360 29.48 -14.84 6.36
C SER A 360 30.55 -14.44 7.38
N PHE A 361 31.60 -15.24 7.54
CA PHE A 361 32.76 -14.91 8.39
C PHE A 361 33.86 -14.17 7.63
N THR A 362 33.89 -14.29 6.31
CA THR A 362 34.92 -13.66 5.46
C THR A 362 34.40 -12.52 4.61
N GLY A 363 33.08 -12.38 4.52
CA GLY A 363 32.42 -11.32 3.76
C GLY A 363 32.37 -10.04 4.59
N ASP A 364 32.88 -8.98 3.99
CA ASP A 364 32.63 -7.63 4.47
C ASP A 364 31.13 -7.36 4.33
N TYR A 365 30.41 -7.23 5.45
CA TYR A 365 28.96 -6.92 5.48
C TYR A 365 28.63 -5.50 5.02
N THR A 366 29.63 -4.78 4.56
CA THR A 366 29.45 -3.53 3.85
C THR A 366 28.88 -3.82 2.47
N VAL A 367 27.59 -3.61 2.35
CA VAL A 367 26.84 -3.73 1.10
C VAL A 367 27.50 -2.85 0.04
N ASN A 368 28.08 -3.49 -1.00
CA ASN A 368 28.66 -2.89 -2.20
C ASN A 368 30.08 -2.31 -2.11
N SER A 369 31.07 -3.19 -2.07
CA SER A 369 32.31 -2.89 -2.80
C SER A 369 32.34 -3.70 -4.08
N ILE A 370 31.95 -3.12 -5.19
CA ILE A 370 32.05 -3.78 -6.51
C ILE A 370 33.51 -4.09 -6.88
N ASN A 371 34.50 -3.46 -6.22
CA ASN A 371 35.92 -3.63 -6.55
C ASN A 371 36.92 -3.58 -5.37
N GLY A 372 36.52 -3.90 -4.14
CA GLY A 372 37.51 -4.10 -3.06
C GLY A 372 38.41 -2.91 -2.69
N LYS A 373 38.17 -1.71 -3.21
CA LYS A 373 38.85 -0.46 -2.84
C LYS A 373 37.92 0.42 -2.04
N ASN A 374 38.40 0.95 -0.93
CA ASN A 374 37.72 1.93 -0.06
C ASN A 374 37.48 3.31 -0.72
N ASP A 375 37.59 3.43 -2.02
CA ASP A 375 37.46 4.67 -2.78
C ASP A 375 36.04 4.76 -3.34
N GLY A 376 35.12 5.40 -2.62
CA GLY A 376 33.80 5.67 -3.08
C GLY A 376 33.06 6.66 -2.17
N ILE A 377 31.99 7.26 -2.68
CA ILE A 377 31.14 8.17 -1.92
C ILE A 377 30.46 7.42 -0.79
N LYS A 378 30.62 7.85 0.44
CA LYS A 378 29.97 7.31 1.63
C LYS A 378 28.69 8.07 1.93
N ILE A 379 27.56 7.38 1.87
CA ILE A 379 26.25 7.95 2.17
C ILE A 379 25.72 7.35 3.48
N TRP A 380 25.32 8.20 4.40
CA TRP A 380 24.59 7.79 5.58
C TRP A 380 23.08 8.00 5.42
N VAL A 381 22.31 7.03 5.89
CA VAL A 381 20.85 7.07 5.89
C VAL A 381 20.29 6.54 7.20
N ASN A 382 19.21 7.15 7.66
CA ASN A 382 18.44 6.67 8.83
C ASN A 382 17.13 5.97 8.39
N TRP A 383 17.24 5.08 7.41
CA TRP A 383 16.12 4.35 6.84
C TRP A 383 16.05 2.90 7.33
N GLY A 384 14.90 2.28 7.16
CA GLY A 384 14.77 0.83 7.31
C GLY A 384 15.61 0.06 6.30
N ARG A 385 16.01 -1.16 6.65
CA ARG A 385 16.87 -2.03 5.80
C ARG A 385 16.33 -2.21 4.37
N ASP A 386 15.01 -2.27 4.20
CA ASP A 386 14.40 -2.47 2.89
C ASP A 386 14.54 -1.23 2.01
N GLN A 387 14.39 -0.04 2.58
CA GLN A 387 14.62 1.22 1.87
C GLN A 387 16.09 1.37 1.45
N VAL A 388 17.02 0.99 2.31
CA VAL A 388 18.47 0.98 2.01
C VAL A 388 18.79 0.04 0.85
N LYS A 389 18.16 -1.15 0.80
CA LYS A 389 18.29 -2.07 -0.34
C LYS A 389 17.79 -1.47 -1.66
N VAL A 390 16.66 -0.79 -1.62
CA VAL A 390 16.10 -0.10 -2.81
C VAL A 390 17.04 1.01 -3.28
N LEU A 391 17.55 1.84 -2.36
CA LEU A 391 18.50 2.91 -2.67
C LEU A 391 19.78 2.33 -3.31
N ASN A 392 20.37 1.29 -2.72
CA ASN A 392 21.54 0.62 -3.27
C ASN A 392 21.29 0.05 -4.69
N ALA A 393 20.12 -0.55 -4.92
CA ALA A 393 19.74 -1.06 -6.24
C ALA A 393 19.61 0.08 -7.27
N LEU A 394 19.03 1.21 -6.88
CA LEU A 394 18.91 2.40 -7.74
C LEU A 394 20.28 3.01 -8.06
N ILE A 395 21.15 3.17 -7.06
CA ILE A 395 22.50 3.66 -7.24
C ILE A 395 23.29 2.77 -8.19
N GLY A 396 23.28 1.45 -7.96
CA GLY A 396 24.00 0.50 -8.80
C GLY A 396 23.53 0.49 -10.26
N ARG A 397 22.22 0.57 -10.49
CA ARG A 397 21.62 0.52 -11.84
C ARG A 397 21.75 1.84 -12.62
N SER A 398 21.67 2.96 -11.94
CA SER A 398 21.60 4.27 -12.61
C SER A 398 22.87 5.09 -12.44
N PHE A 399 23.30 5.35 -11.21
CA PHE A 399 24.41 6.25 -10.93
C PHE A 399 25.76 5.57 -11.19
N SER A 400 26.07 4.50 -10.46
CA SER A 400 27.38 3.82 -10.57
C SER A 400 27.60 3.22 -11.96
N ALA A 401 26.54 2.68 -12.59
CA ALA A 401 26.63 2.16 -13.96
C ALA A 401 26.95 3.24 -15.01
N LYS A 402 26.47 4.47 -14.81
CA LYS A 402 26.70 5.58 -15.74
C LYS A 402 27.99 6.36 -15.49
N THR A 403 28.37 6.51 -14.21
CA THR A 403 29.48 7.38 -13.80
C THR A 403 30.75 6.63 -13.51
N GLY A 404 30.69 5.32 -13.27
CA GLY A 404 31.82 4.51 -12.78
C GLY A 404 32.18 4.79 -11.32
N ILE A 405 31.45 5.66 -10.61
CA ILE A 405 31.72 6.05 -9.22
C ILE A 405 31.08 5.03 -8.28
N ASN A 406 31.90 4.48 -7.37
CA ASN A 406 31.41 3.61 -6.32
C ASN A 406 30.66 4.42 -5.26
N VAL A 407 29.58 3.89 -4.72
CA VAL A 407 28.80 4.50 -3.64
C VAL A 407 28.56 3.45 -2.56
N ARG A 408 28.83 3.81 -1.33
CA ARG A 408 28.61 2.99 -0.14
C ARG A 408 27.51 3.61 0.71
N VAL A 409 26.41 2.93 0.87
CA VAL A 409 25.28 3.35 1.72
C VAL A 409 25.37 2.63 3.06
N GLU A 410 25.47 3.39 4.12
CA GLU A 410 25.51 2.89 5.50
C GLU A 410 24.24 3.30 6.25
N GLN A 411 23.55 2.32 6.85
CA GLN A 411 22.44 2.57 7.75
C GLN A 411 22.99 2.96 9.12
N VAL A 412 22.72 4.19 9.54
CA VAL A 412 23.27 4.74 10.79
C VAL A 412 22.14 5.34 11.63
N ASN A 413 22.06 4.93 12.88
CA ASN A 413 21.14 5.53 13.87
C ASN A 413 21.86 6.57 14.78
N ALA A 414 23.15 6.82 14.53
CA ALA A 414 23.92 7.77 15.31
C ALA A 414 23.76 9.20 14.79
N SER A 415 23.93 10.17 15.68
CA SER A 415 23.98 11.58 15.31
C SER A 415 25.17 11.86 14.37
N LEU A 416 24.96 12.67 13.33
CA LEU A 416 26.01 13.09 12.41
C LEU A 416 27.19 13.77 13.18
N ILE A 417 26.88 14.51 14.24
CA ILE A 417 27.89 15.16 15.09
C ILE A 417 28.82 14.11 15.73
N GLN A 418 28.29 12.99 16.19
CA GLN A 418 29.11 11.90 16.75
C GLN A 418 30.06 11.30 15.70
N GLY A 419 29.56 11.13 14.47
CA GLY A 419 30.37 10.67 13.35
C GLY A 419 31.54 11.64 13.04
N ILE A 420 31.27 12.92 13.04
CA ILE A 420 32.27 13.95 12.78
C ILE A 420 33.35 13.95 13.88
N VAL A 421 32.94 13.93 15.14
CA VAL A 421 33.87 13.91 16.29
C VAL A 421 34.73 12.64 16.27
N SER A 422 34.20 11.51 15.83
CA SER A 422 34.94 10.24 15.71
C SER A 422 35.77 10.12 14.42
N ASN A 423 35.83 11.14 13.59
CA ASN A 423 36.50 11.16 12.28
C ASN A 423 35.95 10.06 11.33
N ASN A 424 34.66 9.75 11.45
CA ASN A 424 33.95 8.78 10.61
C ASN A 424 32.69 9.41 10.00
N SER A 425 32.86 10.62 9.39
CA SER A 425 31.76 11.31 8.73
C SER A 425 31.44 10.72 7.35
N PRO A 426 30.20 10.84 6.86
CA PRO A 426 29.85 10.55 5.49
C PRO A 426 30.17 11.72 4.57
N ASP A 427 30.23 11.45 3.25
CA ASP A 427 30.29 12.52 2.23
C ASP A 427 28.90 13.10 1.98
N LEU A 428 27.84 12.31 2.19
CA LEU A 428 26.45 12.72 2.04
C LEU A 428 25.58 12.07 3.13
N TYR A 429 24.68 12.87 3.71
CA TYR A 429 23.67 12.37 4.64
C TYR A 429 22.26 12.62 4.06
N LEU A 430 21.44 11.56 3.93
CA LEU A 430 20.07 11.66 3.46
C LEU A 430 19.09 11.69 4.64
N GLN A 431 18.00 12.45 4.48
CA GLN A 431 16.94 12.62 5.49
C GLN A 431 17.40 13.21 6.84
N LEU A 432 18.21 14.23 6.79
CA LEU A 432 18.38 15.10 7.95
C LEU A 432 17.05 15.77 8.31
N SER A 433 16.79 15.91 9.60
CA SER A 433 15.67 16.72 10.08
C SER A 433 15.74 18.14 9.50
N ARG A 434 14.61 18.72 9.11
CA ARG A 434 14.53 20.05 8.47
C ARG A 434 15.30 21.14 9.21
N THR A 435 15.45 21.03 10.52
CA THR A 435 16.12 22.03 11.37
C THR A 435 17.63 21.82 11.50
N GLU A 436 18.15 20.65 11.13
CA GLU A 436 19.56 20.32 11.31
C GLU A 436 20.50 20.96 10.29
N PRO A 437 20.18 21.08 8.98
CA PRO A 437 21.12 21.61 8.01
C PRO A 437 21.63 23.00 8.34
N VAL A 438 20.77 23.94 8.75
CA VAL A 438 21.19 25.28 9.13
C VAL A 438 22.06 25.28 10.41
N ASN A 439 21.68 24.48 11.41
CA ASN A 439 22.47 24.32 12.63
C ASN A 439 23.88 23.78 12.36
N LEU A 440 24.00 22.83 11.44
CA LEU A 440 25.27 22.23 11.03
C LEU A 440 26.07 23.19 10.15
N ALA A 441 25.42 23.96 9.27
CA ALA A 441 26.05 25.02 8.47
C ALA A 441 26.65 26.12 9.35
N MET A 442 25.95 26.58 10.38
CA MET A 442 26.44 27.55 11.37
C MET A 442 27.71 27.07 12.09
N ARG A 443 27.90 25.77 12.19
CA ARG A 443 29.08 25.13 12.79
C ARG A 443 30.19 24.82 11.78
N GLY A 444 29.98 25.17 10.50
CA GLY A 444 30.95 24.90 9.42
C GLY A 444 31.10 23.43 9.06
N VAL A 445 30.08 22.63 9.34
CA VAL A 445 30.08 21.17 9.12
C VAL A 445 29.64 20.79 7.70
N LEU A 446 28.74 21.58 7.11
CA LEU A 446 28.20 21.33 5.78
C LEU A 446 28.82 22.23 4.74
N GLU A 447 29.02 21.70 3.55
CA GLU A 447 29.46 22.46 2.38
C GLU A 447 28.30 23.23 1.77
N ASP A 448 28.58 24.42 1.27
CA ASP A 448 27.62 25.26 0.57
C ASP A 448 27.40 24.74 -0.84
N LEU A 449 26.22 24.17 -1.07
CA LEU A 449 25.81 23.56 -2.35
C LEU A 449 25.71 24.61 -3.48
N SER A 450 25.48 25.89 -3.15
CA SER A 450 25.34 26.94 -4.15
C SER A 450 26.65 27.26 -4.90
N LYS A 451 27.76 26.77 -4.39
CA LYS A 451 29.08 26.91 -5.04
C LYS A 451 29.34 25.91 -6.16
N PHE A 452 28.54 24.85 -6.23
CA PHE A 452 28.74 23.83 -7.25
C PHE A 452 28.12 24.23 -8.58
N ASP A 453 28.86 23.96 -9.66
CA ASP A 453 28.35 24.13 -11.01
C ASP A 453 27.08 23.29 -11.23
N GLY A 454 26.06 23.88 -11.84
CA GLY A 454 24.76 23.19 -12.09
C GLY A 454 23.78 23.25 -10.93
N PHE A 455 24.10 23.83 -9.78
CA PHE A 455 23.16 23.94 -8.65
C PHE A 455 21.81 24.55 -9.05
N ASN A 456 21.81 25.64 -9.81
CA ASN A 456 20.59 26.31 -10.27
C ASN A 456 19.78 25.44 -11.23
N GLU A 457 20.41 24.56 -12.01
CA GLU A 457 19.71 23.62 -12.89
C GLU A 457 19.03 22.51 -12.06
N VAL A 458 19.69 22.07 -10.99
CA VAL A 458 19.12 21.09 -10.05
C VAL A 458 17.92 21.69 -9.33
N LEU A 459 17.99 22.97 -8.91
CA LEU A 459 16.87 23.64 -8.24
C LEU A 459 15.59 23.70 -9.09
N LYS A 460 15.68 23.73 -10.40
CA LYS A 460 14.51 23.71 -11.30
C LYS A 460 13.65 22.44 -11.16
N ASN A 461 14.19 21.38 -10.55
CA ASN A 461 13.42 20.16 -10.27
C ASN A 461 12.60 20.26 -8.99
N PHE A 462 12.73 21.32 -8.22
CA PHE A 462 12.01 21.56 -6.97
C PHE A 462 10.99 22.69 -7.15
N MET A 463 10.01 22.75 -6.26
CA MET A 463 9.10 23.89 -6.21
C MET A 463 9.84 25.16 -5.78
N ASP A 464 9.40 26.29 -6.29
CA ASP A 464 9.97 27.59 -5.93
C ASP A 464 9.95 27.80 -4.41
N GLY A 465 11.09 28.12 -3.83
CA GLY A 465 11.26 28.34 -2.41
C GLY A 465 11.41 27.06 -1.56
N ALA A 466 11.44 25.88 -2.14
CA ALA A 466 11.63 24.62 -1.41
C ALA A 466 12.98 24.57 -0.66
N GLU A 467 13.98 25.27 -1.15
CA GLU A 467 15.32 25.36 -0.55
C GLU A 467 15.43 26.42 0.57
N LEU A 468 14.46 27.33 0.71
CA LEU A 468 14.52 28.43 1.68
C LEU A 468 14.84 27.99 3.13
N PRO A 469 14.26 26.88 3.64
CA PRO A 469 14.58 26.41 4.98
C PRO A 469 16.03 25.99 5.21
N TYR A 470 16.79 25.82 4.12
CA TYR A 470 18.17 25.31 4.14
C TYR A 470 19.19 26.38 3.76
N ARG A 471 18.75 27.63 3.58
CA ARG A 471 19.59 28.75 3.30
C ARG A 471 20.11 29.41 4.60
N TYR A 472 21.36 29.74 4.62
CA TYR A 472 22.01 30.48 5.69
C TYR A 472 23.15 31.35 5.14
N ASN A 473 23.19 32.60 5.55
CA ASN A 473 24.25 33.58 5.20
C ASN A 473 24.60 33.59 3.69
N GLY A 474 23.57 33.55 2.85
CA GLY A 474 23.70 33.59 1.37
C GLY A 474 23.97 32.23 0.69
N GLY A 475 24.35 31.21 1.43
CA GLY A 475 24.57 29.85 0.92
C GLY A 475 23.33 28.95 1.04
N CYS A 476 23.39 27.76 0.42
CA CYS A 476 22.40 26.70 0.53
C CYS A 476 23.06 25.38 0.93
N TYR A 477 22.66 24.79 2.05
CA TYR A 477 23.39 23.70 2.70
C TYR A 477 22.66 22.33 2.66
N ALA A 478 21.46 22.30 2.12
CA ALA A 478 20.73 21.05 1.84
C ALA A 478 19.68 21.28 0.76
N LEU A 479 19.16 20.17 0.22
CA LEU A 479 18.02 20.15 -0.68
C LEU A 479 16.94 19.23 -0.08
N PRO A 480 15.63 19.53 -0.25
CA PRO A 480 14.57 18.67 0.23
C PRO A 480 14.49 17.38 -0.61
N ASP A 481 14.35 16.23 0.05
CA ASP A 481 14.10 14.94 -0.60
C ASP A 481 12.61 14.58 -0.60
N THR A 482 11.85 15.18 0.32
CA THR A 482 10.42 14.96 0.49
C THR A 482 9.68 16.28 0.72
N GLN A 483 8.43 16.31 0.30
CA GLN A 483 7.53 17.41 0.57
C GLN A 483 6.30 16.91 1.31
N SER A 484 5.93 17.59 2.39
CA SER A 484 4.73 17.31 3.16
C SER A 484 3.91 18.60 3.30
N PHE A 485 2.61 18.49 3.13
CA PHE A 485 1.65 19.58 3.32
C PHE A 485 0.38 19.06 3.98
N SER A 486 -0.35 19.97 4.59
CA SER A 486 -1.62 19.66 5.24
C SER A 486 -2.79 19.88 4.30
N VAL A 487 -3.75 18.95 4.38
CA VAL A 487 -5.04 19.06 3.68
C VAL A 487 -6.17 18.76 4.66
N MET A 488 -7.35 19.27 4.36
CA MET A 488 -8.55 18.91 5.07
C MET A 488 -9.14 17.63 4.47
N PHE A 489 -9.35 16.63 5.30
CA PHE A 489 -10.05 15.39 4.97
C PHE A 489 -11.49 15.48 5.46
N CYS A 490 -12.42 15.05 4.61
CA CYS A 490 -13.85 15.04 4.90
C CYS A 490 -14.45 13.67 4.54
N ARG A 491 -15.27 13.12 5.42
CA ARG A 491 -16.13 11.95 5.16
C ARG A 491 -17.39 12.43 4.45
N ASP A 492 -17.36 12.38 3.13
CA ASP A 492 -18.43 12.86 2.26
C ASP A 492 -19.79 12.18 2.55
N ASP A 493 -19.75 10.89 2.86
CA ASP A 493 -20.93 10.10 3.26
C ASP A 493 -21.60 10.67 4.53
N ILE A 494 -20.83 10.97 5.56
CA ILE A 494 -21.34 11.50 6.83
C ILE A 494 -21.77 12.97 6.68
N LEU A 495 -20.97 13.79 5.99
CA LEU A 495 -21.32 15.18 5.75
C LEU A 495 -22.66 15.30 4.99
N LYS A 496 -22.87 14.48 3.98
CA LYS A 496 -24.15 14.41 3.23
C LYS A 496 -25.31 13.99 4.11
N GLN A 497 -25.12 12.96 4.96
CA GLN A 497 -26.16 12.52 5.92
C GLN A 497 -26.55 13.63 6.88
N LEU A 498 -25.58 14.43 7.33
CA LEU A 498 -25.79 15.56 8.23
C LEU A 498 -26.17 16.86 7.50
N LYS A 499 -26.24 16.85 6.18
CA LYS A 499 -26.51 18.01 5.32
C LYS A 499 -25.50 19.14 5.52
N ILE A 500 -24.23 18.79 5.69
CA ILE A 500 -23.10 19.70 5.82
C ILE A 500 -22.41 19.79 4.45
N GLU A 501 -22.18 21.00 3.97
CA GLU A 501 -21.33 21.25 2.80
C GLU A 501 -19.85 21.16 3.21
N ILE A 502 -18.97 20.82 2.26
CA ILE A 502 -17.53 20.76 2.51
C ILE A 502 -17.03 22.18 2.85
N PRO A 503 -16.46 22.39 4.04
CA PRO A 503 -16.01 23.72 4.47
C PRO A 503 -14.95 24.31 3.54
N GLN A 504 -15.09 25.58 3.19
CA GLN A 504 -14.13 26.32 2.37
C GLN A 504 -13.39 27.38 3.20
N THR A 505 -13.94 27.77 4.34
CA THR A 505 -13.37 28.77 5.25
C THR A 505 -13.30 28.23 6.68
N TRP A 506 -12.55 28.91 7.53
CA TRP A 506 -12.53 28.62 8.97
C TRP A 506 -13.90 28.77 9.63
N VAL A 507 -14.74 29.68 9.14
CA VAL A 507 -16.11 29.86 9.65
C VAL A 507 -16.93 28.62 9.30
N ASP A 508 -16.91 28.19 8.05
CA ASP A 508 -17.61 26.98 7.61
C ASP A 508 -17.14 25.74 8.39
N PHE A 509 -15.82 25.65 8.67
CA PHE A 509 -15.26 24.58 9.50
C PHE A 509 -15.84 24.58 10.91
N LEU A 510 -15.99 25.74 11.54
CA LEU A 510 -16.58 25.86 12.88
C LEU A 510 -18.09 25.57 12.88
N ASP A 511 -18.80 26.00 11.86
CA ASP A 511 -20.22 25.70 11.69
C ASP A 511 -20.43 24.18 11.51
N ALA A 512 -19.64 23.55 10.63
CA ALA A 512 -19.63 22.11 10.47
C ALA A 512 -19.29 21.38 11.79
N THR A 513 -18.26 21.86 12.51
CA THR A 513 -17.88 21.32 13.82
C THR A 513 -19.06 21.39 14.82
N SER A 514 -19.77 22.48 14.84
CA SER A 514 -20.93 22.64 15.73
C SER A 514 -22.06 21.66 15.40
N VAL A 515 -22.25 21.31 14.13
CA VAL A 515 -23.24 20.33 13.70
C VAL A 515 -22.82 18.91 14.08
N VAL A 516 -21.57 18.52 13.83
CA VAL A 516 -21.08 17.17 14.17
C VAL A 516 -21.04 16.96 15.68
N GLN A 517 -20.70 17.98 16.47
CA GLN A 517 -20.69 17.90 17.92
C GLN A 517 -22.10 17.67 18.53
N ARG A 518 -23.15 18.18 17.92
CA ARG A 518 -24.53 17.86 18.31
C ARG A 518 -24.92 16.41 18.12
N LYS A 519 -24.09 15.66 17.37
CA LYS A 519 -24.23 14.23 17.11
C LYS A 519 -23.13 13.41 17.81
N ASN A 520 -22.59 13.92 18.90
CA ASN A 520 -21.52 13.28 19.69
C ASN A 520 -20.26 12.90 18.88
N MET A 521 -20.08 13.54 17.74
CA MET A 521 -18.86 13.46 16.92
C MET A 521 -18.01 14.71 17.16
N ASN A 522 -16.82 14.77 16.56
CA ASN A 522 -15.96 15.96 16.68
C ASN A 522 -15.23 16.24 15.36
N SER A 523 -14.47 17.32 15.33
CA SER A 523 -13.54 17.68 14.27
C SER A 523 -12.11 17.64 14.81
N PHE A 524 -11.12 17.56 13.91
CA PHE A 524 -9.72 17.49 14.30
C PHE A 524 -8.88 18.58 13.65
N LEU A 525 -8.02 19.18 14.47
CA LEU A 525 -6.93 20.04 14.02
C LEU A 525 -5.59 19.50 14.55
N PRO A 526 -4.52 19.53 13.75
CA PRO A 526 -3.20 19.08 14.18
C PRO A 526 -2.69 19.93 15.34
N TYR A 527 -2.15 19.25 16.33
CA TYR A 527 -1.65 19.85 17.56
C TYR A 527 -0.25 19.33 17.87
N THR A 528 0.63 20.26 18.28
CA THR A 528 1.97 19.91 18.77
C THR A 528 2.03 20.12 20.27
N ARG A 529 2.28 19.05 21.01
CA ARG A 529 2.44 19.08 22.47
C ARG A 529 3.91 18.93 22.82
N ILE A 530 4.43 19.90 23.59
CA ILE A 530 5.76 19.83 24.16
C ILE A 530 5.62 19.30 25.58
N THR A 531 6.21 18.14 25.86
CA THR A 531 6.34 17.60 27.22
C THR A 531 7.77 17.87 27.72
N SER A 532 8.00 17.75 29.01
CA SER A 532 9.31 18.03 29.63
C SER A 532 10.49 17.21 29.06
N ALA A 533 10.21 16.13 28.35
CA ALA A 533 11.23 15.22 27.81
C ALA A 533 11.15 15.03 26.29
N THR A 534 9.99 15.20 25.65
CA THR A 534 9.78 14.91 24.24
C THR A 534 8.76 15.83 23.60
N THR A 535 8.97 16.15 22.33
CA THR A 535 7.93 16.81 21.51
C THR A 535 7.04 15.73 20.90
N VAL A 536 5.75 15.76 21.21
CA VAL A 536 4.75 14.87 20.60
C VAL A 536 3.98 15.65 19.57
N ASN A 537 4.14 15.29 18.30
CA ASN A 537 3.36 15.84 17.20
C ASN A 537 2.10 14.99 17.00
N VAL A 538 0.95 15.59 17.23
CA VAL A 538 -0.34 14.97 16.93
C VAL A 538 -0.86 15.59 15.62
N GLY A 539 -0.76 14.86 14.55
CA GLY A 539 -1.10 15.32 13.21
C GLY A 539 0.12 15.52 12.31
N VAL A 540 0.22 16.65 11.65
CA VAL A 540 1.32 16.94 10.71
C VAL A 540 2.53 17.52 11.46
N GLY A 541 3.66 16.82 11.40
CA GLY A 541 4.88 17.28 12.06
C GLY A 541 5.30 18.68 11.62
N GLY A 542 5.50 19.56 12.60
CA GLY A 542 6.05 20.90 12.40
C GLY A 542 5.10 22.00 11.89
N LEU A 543 3.92 21.65 11.42
CA LEU A 543 2.90 22.63 11.04
C LEU A 543 1.86 22.74 12.14
N SER A 544 1.87 23.84 12.89
CA SER A 544 0.80 24.19 13.82
C SER A 544 -0.23 25.10 13.14
N ILE A 545 -1.46 25.04 13.56
CA ILE A 545 -2.54 25.89 13.04
C ILE A 545 -2.23 27.39 13.30
N PHE A 546 -1.56 27.71 14.40
CA PHE A 546 -1.24 29.12 14.72
C PHE A 546 -0.36 29.80 13.65
N PRO A 547 0.80 29.25 13.20
CA PRO A 547 1.54 29.79 12.08
C PRO A 547 0.73 29.88 10.78
N THR A 548 -0.14 28.93 10.51
CA THR A 548 -1.04 28.97 9.35
C THR A 548 -1.97 30.19 9.41
N LEU A 549 -2.57 30.45 10.56
CA LEU A 549 -3.43 31.62 10.76
C LEU A 549 -2.65 32.93 10.64
N LEU A 550 -1.39 32.99 11.10
CA LEU A 550 -0.53 34.16 10.91
C LEU A 550 -0.28 34.44 9.44
N LEU A 551 0.17 33.44 8.70
CA LEU A 551 0.49 33.56 7.27
C LEU A 551 -0.75 33.92 6.45
N GLN A 552 -1.91 33.34 6.76
CA GLN A 552 -3.19 33.71 6.12
C GLN A 552 -3.63 35.16 6.39
N ASN A 553 -3.16 35.75 7.50
CA ASN A 553 -3.37 37.16 7.80
C ASN A 553 -2.21 38.05 7.29
N GLY A 554 -1.33 37.53 6.46
CA GLY A 554 -0.24 38.28 5.83
C GLY A 554 0.95 38.60 6.75
N GLN A 555 1.11 37.86 7.86
CA GLN A 555 2.18 38.07 8.82
C GLN A 555 2.93 36.79 9.13
N GLY A 556 4.27 36.87 9.22
CA GLY A 556 5.14 35.81 9.75
C GLY A 556 5.35 35.95 11.26
N LEU A 557 6.22 35.07 11.80
CA LEU A 557 6.65 35.12 13.21
C LEU A 557 7.65 36.24 13.49
N TYR A 558 8.42 36.64 12.48
CA TYR A 558 9.45 37.65 12.55
C TYR A 558 9.17 38.81 11.58
N ASN A 559 9.77 39.93 11.81
CA ASN A 559 9.78 41.06 10.87
C ASN A 559 10.61 40.70 9.61
N LYS A 560 10.56 41.55 8.59
CA LYS A 560 11.27 41.30 7.30
C LYS A 560 12.80 41.25 7.45
N GLU A 561 13.34 41.95 8.43
CA GLU A 561 14.77 41.98 8.76
C GLU A 561 15.20 40.82 9.65
N GLU A 562 14.24 39.91 10.05
CA GLU A 562 14.46 38.72 10.87
C GLU A 562 15.14 38.99 12.23
N ASN A 563 15.13 40.20 12.71
CA ASN A 563 15.79 40.63 13.94
C ASN A 563 14.85 40.89 15.12
N ALA A 564 13.54 40.84 14.90
CA ALA A 564 12.51 40.99 15.94
C ALA A 564 11.31 40.11 15.71
N THR A 565 10.76 39.52 16.77
CA THR A 565 9.53 38.75 16.71
C THR A 565 8.31 39.66 16.61
N LEU A 566 7.30 39.21 15.85
CA LEU A 566 6.02 39.87 15.70
C LEU A 566 4.90 39.26 16.58
N LEU A 567 5.26 38.39 17.53
CA LEU A 567 4.26 37.71 18.39
C LEU A 567 3.36 38.64 19.22
N ALA A 568 3.87 39.84 19.55
CA ALA A 568 3.09 40.85 20.28
C ALA A 568 2.25 41.76 19.37
N SER A 569 2.28 41.56 18.05
CA SER A 569 1.47 42.39 17.14
C SER A 569 -0.02 42.12 17.29
N PRO A 570 -0.89 43.11 16.96
CA PRO A 570 -2.34 42.91 16.99
C PRO A 570 -2.81 41.70 16.14
N ILE A 571 -2.16 41.44 15.00
CA ILE A 571 -2.46 40.31 14.13
C ILE A 571 -2.14 38.99 14.85
N SER A 572 -0.97 38.90 15.49
CA SER A 572 -0.58 37.69 16.23
C SER A 572 -1.50 37.43 17.43
N VAL A 573 -1.84 38.46 18.19
CA VAL A 573 -2.78 38.34 19.31
C VAL A 573 -4.13 37.86 18.83
N LYS A 574 -4.65 38.42 17.73
CA LYS A 574 -5.91 38.01 17.13
C LYS A 574 -5.85 36.55 16.65
N ALA A 575 -4.80 36.16 15.93
CA ALA A 575 -4.63 34.80 15.45
C ALA A 575 -4.47 33.79 16.59
N PHE A 576 -3.74 34.14 17.65
CA PHE A 576 -3.59 33.32 18.85
C PHE A 576 -4.91 33.14 19.60
N THR A 577 -5.67 34.22 19.78
CA THR A 577 -6.98 34.17 20.41
C THR A 577 -7.94 33.28 19.60
N TYR A 578 -7.93 33.41 18.27
CA TYR A 578 -8.75 32.59 17.40
C TYR A 578 -8.34 31.12 17.46
N TRP A 579 -7.05 30.83 17.43
CA TRP A 579 -6.52 29.48 17.57
C TRP A 579 -6.91 28.82 18.89
N THR A 580 -6.78 29.51 20.00
CA THR A 580 -7.12 28.98 21.32
C THR A 580 -8.61 28.71 21.47
N GLN A 581 -9.46 29.48 20.78
CA GLN A 581 -10.92 29.28 20.80
C GLN A 581 -11.36 27.92 20.24
N PHE A 582 -10.61 27.33 19.32
CA PHE A 582 -10.90 25.98 18.84
C PHE A 582 -10.96 24.96 20.00
N TYR A 583 -10.13 25.15 21.01
CA TYR A 583 -10.03 24.24 22.14
C TYR A 583 -10.87 24.72 23.35
N THR A 584 -10.88 26.00 23.63
CA THR A 584 -11.54 26.55 24.82
C THR A 584 -13.03 26.79 24.63
N LYS A 585 -13.46 27.16 23.43
CA LYS A 585 -14.86 27.49 23.12
C LYS A 585 -15.53 26.34 22.33
N TYR A 586 -14.84 25.79 21.35
CA TYR A 586 -15.38 24.74 20.46
C TYR A 586 -15.00 23.33 20.90
N THR A 587 -14.28 23.18 22.01
CA THR A 587 -13.95 21.89 22.66
C THR A 587 -13.37 20.82 21.76
N LEU A 588 -12.56 21.23 20.76
CA LEU A 588 -11.80 20.28 19.96
C LEU A 588 -10.83 19.53 20.87
N ASN A 589 -10.81 18.21 20.78
CA ASN A 589 -9.90 17.40 21.56
C ASN A 589 -8.54 17.33 20.88
N PRO A 590 -7.46 17.85 21.51
CA PRO A 590 -6.12 17.80 20.91
C PRO A 590 -5.47 16.42 20.96
N ASP A 591 -5.97 15.51 21.78
CA ASP A 591 -5.32 14.23 22.10
C ASP A 591 -6.15 13.05 21.54
N VAL A 592 -6.31 13.01 20.22
CA VAL A 592 -7.07 11.97 19.54
C VAL A 592 -6.25 11.29 18.43
N ASN A 593 -6.48 10.03 18.23
CA ASN A 593 -5.98 9.32 17.04
C ASN A 593 -6.89 9.62 15.85
N PHE A 594 -6.61 10.73 15.14
CA PHE A 594 -7.41 11.17 14.00
C PHE A 594 -7.50 10.09 12.92
N TYR A 595 -6.42 9.38 12.64
CA TYR A 595 -6.37 8.33 11.63
C TYR A 595 -7.44 7.25 11.85
N GLN A 596 -7.54 6.72 13.06
CA GLN A 596 -8.54 5.69 13.38
C GLN A 596 -9.95 6.28 13.42
N ARG A 597 -10.13 7.44 14.04
CA ARG A 597 -11.44 8.06 14.22
C ARG A 597 -12.05 8.62 12.93
N PHE A 598 -11.23 9.04 11.98
CA PHE A 598 -11.68 9.40 10.64
C PHE A 598 -12.22 8.18 9.88
N ARG A 599 -11.48 7.07 9.91
CA ARG A 599 -11.91 5.81 9.28
C ARG A 599 -13.22 5.27 9.85
N THR A 600 -13.42 5.38 11.14
CA THR A 600 -14.64 4.92 11.82
C THR A 600 -15.76 5.96 11.81
N GLY A 601 -15.51 7.19 11.34
CA GLY A 601 -16.49 8.24 11.15
C GLY A 601 -16.78 9.09 12.39
N THR A 602 -16.18 8.82 13.56
CA THR A 602 -16.41 9.61 14.78
C THR A 602 -15.76 10.99 14.74
N ILE A 603 -14.79 11.19 13.84
CA ILE A 603 -14.25 12.50 13.48
C ILE A 603 -14.32 12.63 11.94
N PRO A 604 -15.46 13.08 11.39
CA PRO A 604 -15.70 13.05 9.96
C PRO A 604 -15.00 14.17 9.19
N LEU A 605 -14.41 15.14 9.87
CA LEU A 605 -13.63 16.20 9.23
C LEU A 605 -12.43 16.61 10.08
N GLY A 606 -11.30 16.88 9.42
CA GLY A 606 -10.10 17.32 10.10
C GLY A 606 -8.92 17.57 9.17
N ILE A 607 -7.92 18.26 9.67
CA ILE A 607 -6.69 18.58 8.93
C ILE A 607 -5.60 17.58 9.29
N SER A 608 -4.97 17.00 8.28
CA SER A 608 -3.85 16.07 8.47
C SER A 608 -2.90 16.12 7.28
N GLY A 609 -1.77 15.41 7.36
CA GLY A 609 -0.79 15.33 6.28
C GLY A 609 -1.34 14.61 5.05
N TYR A 610 -0.99 15.09 3.87
CA TYR A 610 -1.41 14.51 2.59
C TYR A 610 -1.05 13.01 2.46
N ALA A 611 0.01 12.55 3.12
CA ALA A 611 0.40 11.14 3.13
C ALA A 611 -0.76 10.20 3.57
N ASN A 612 -1.70 10.70 4.37
CA ASN A 612 -2.89 9.94 4.80
C ASN A 612 -3.92 9.74 3.68
N TYR A 613 -3.80 10.44 2.55
CA TYR A 613 -4.69 10.27 1.40
C TYR A 613 -4.77 8.81 0.93
N LEU A 614 -3.62 8.14 0.81
CA LEU A 614 -3.57 6.73 0.39
C LEU A 614 -4.28 5.76 1.34
N THR A 615 -4.54 6.19 2.57
CA THR A 615 -5.15 5.35 3.60
C THR A 615 -6.62 5.69 3.84
N PHE A 616 -7.00 6.93 3.54
CA PHE A 616 -8.38 7.42 3.69
C PHE A 616 -9.21 7.27 2.40
N SER A 617 -8.55 7.10 1.24
CA SER A 617 -9.19 6.90 -0.06
C SER A 617 -9.75 5.49 -0.27
#